data_2c791d2a2b41f92e67a89f687ba9c65f
#
_entry.id   2c791d2a2b41f92e67a89f687ba9c65f
#
_cell.length_a   1.000
_cell.length_b   1.000
_cell.length_c   1.000
_cell.angle_alpha   90.00
_cell.angle_beta   90.00
_cell.angle_gamma   90.00
#
_symmetry.space_group_name_H-M   'P 1'
#
loop_
_entity.id
_entity.type
_entity.pdbx_description
1 polymer ?
#
loop_
_entity_poly.entity_id
_entity_poly.type
_entity_poly.pdbx_seq_one_letter_code
_entity_poly.pdbx_strand_id
1 'polypeptide(L)'
;MTISSSGSVAPTDEREGTMEIGIIGAGHIGGSLTRRLAGLGHVVRVSNSRAPETLADLASEAGATAVWAREAATDADLVIVSIPQKNVVDLAPAVVAGAKPGAPVIETNNYYPRERDGLIAAIEAGTPESVWVSEQLGVPVFKVFNGIFWKHLLERGLPSGSAGRIALPVAGDDQNGKQIVFDLVDELGFDPVDGGTLAESWRQQPGTPVYGADLDVEAAIRALAAASPERPDAFRAAG
;
A
#
# COMPACT_ATOMS: atom_id res chain seq x y z
N MET A 1 -59.44 2.56 21.75
CA MET A 1 -58.11 2.36 22.28
C MET A 1 -57.24 1.87 21.15
N THR A 2 -56.53 2.79 20.52
CA THR A 2 -55.65 2.53 19.36
C THR A 2 -54.21 2.60 19.89
N ILE A 3 -53.50 1.50 19.81
CA ILE A 3 -52.11 1.44 20.20
C ILE A 3 -51.29 1.68 18.92
N SER A 4 -50.59 2.81 18.89
CA SER A 4 -49.63 3.13 17.82
C SER A 4 -48.30 2.50 18.19
N SER A 5 -47.81 1.54 17.39
CA SER A 5 -46.47 0.99 17.48
C SER A 5 -45.51 1.86 16.67
N SER A 6 -44.69 2.62 17.38
CA SER A 6 -43.54 3.32 16.78
C SER A 6 -42.43 2.32 16.52
N GLY A 7 -42.28 1.88 15.27
CA GLY A 7 -41.11 1.16 14.80
C GLY A 7 -39.90 2.09 14.77
N SER A 8 -38.92 1.85 15.62
CA SER A 8 -37.60 2.45 15.53
C SER A 8 -36.86 1.83 14.32
N VAL A 9 -36.72 2.61 13.26
CA VAL A 9 -35.80 2.28 12.17
C VAL A 9 -34.39 2.64 12.65
N ALA A 10 -33.55 1.62 12.83
CA ALA A 10 -32.14 1.82 13.07
C ALA A 10 -31.52 2.52 11.83
N PRO A 11 -30.60 3.45 11.99
CA PRO A 11 -29.93 4.05 10.86
C PRO A 11 -28.98 3.01 10.23
N THR A 12 -29.34 2.52 9.04
CA THR A 12 -28.41 1.88 8.12
C THR A 12 -27.62 2.97 7.43
N ASP A 13 -26.59 3.47 8.09
CA ASP A 13 -25.57 4.32 7.44
C ASP A 13 -24.37 3.45 7.08
N GLU A 14 -24.56 2.45 6.24
CA GLU A 14 -23.50 1.84 5.46
C GLU A 14 -23.21 2.81 4.30
N ARG A 15 -22.18 3.64 4.45
CA ARG A 15 -21.68 4.47 3.35
C ARG A 15 -21.21 3.52 2.25
N GLU A 16 -21.88 3.54 1.10
CA GLU A 16 -21.42 2.81 -0.09
C GLU A 16 -19.95 3.17 -0.34
N GLY A 17 -19.06 2.17 -0.37
CA GLY A 17 -17.64 2.33 -0.63
C GLY A 17 -16.69 2.35 0.59
N THR A 18 -17.20 2.33 1.85
CA THR A 18 -16.33 2.24 3.04
C THR A 18 -15.70 0.86 3.15
N MET A 19 -14.36 0.79 3.27
CA MET A 19 -13.60 -0.45 3.47
C MET A 19 -13.03 -0.53 4.89
N GLU A 20 -12.88 -1.76 5.40
CA GLU A 20 -12.04 -2.11 6.54
C GLU A 20 -10.60 -2.30 6.04
N ILE A 21 -9.68 -1.40 6.41
CA ILE A 21 -8.30 -1.40 5.90
C ILE A 21 -7.32 -1.67 7.03
N GLY A 22 -6.49 -2.72 6.85
CA GLY A 22 -5.40 -3.03 7.77
C GLY A 22 -4.06 -2.48 7.26
N ILE A 23 -3.38 -1.65 8.06
CA ILE A 23 -2.06 -1.10 7.72
C ILE A 23 -1.00 -1.65 8.68
N ILE A 24 -0.05 -2.39 8.13
CA ILE A 24 1.08 -2.97 8.86
C ILE A 24 2.33 -2.14 8.54
N GLY A 25 2.72 -1.31 9.50
CA GLY A 25 3.81 -0.35 9.35
C GLY A 25 3.31 1.10 9.34
N ALA A 26 3.75 1.88 10.32
CA ALA A 26 3.36 3.27 10.54
C ALA A 26 4.55 4.24 10.30
N GLY A 27 5.39 3.93 9.33
CA GLY A 27 6.45 4.82 8.84
C GLY A 27 5.89 5.99 8.02
N HIS A 28 6.74 6.67 7.25
CA HIS A 28 6.30 7.82 6.45
C HIS A 28 5.16 7.48 5.48
N ILE A 29 5.27 6.40 4.71
CA ILE A 29 4.23 6.00 3.75
C ILE A 29 3.00 5.45 4.49
N GLY A 30 3.17 4.47 5.38
CA GLY A 30 2.05 3.89 6.12
C GLY A 30 1.29 4.90 6.97
N GLY A 31 2.00 5.83 7.62
CA GLY A 31 1.37 6.93 8.37
C GLY A 31 0.63 7.95 7.48
N SER A 32 1.15 8.23 6.27
CA SER A 32 0.44 9.07 5.29
C SER A 32 -0.83 8.39 4.79
N LEU A 33 -0.75 7.08 4.45
CA LEU A 33 -1.92 6.29 4.04
C LEU A 33 -2.95 6.19 5.15
N THR A 34 -2.53 6.00 6.41
CA THR A 34 -3.44 6.00 7.57
C THR A 34 -4.26 7.28 7.64
N ARG A 35 -3.61 8.45 7.57
CA ARG A 35 -4.29 9.75 7.61
C ARG A 35 -5.24 9.96 6.44
N ARG A 36 -4.77 9.64 5.24
CA ARG A 36 -5.53 9.85 4.01
C ARG A 36 -6.76 8.95 3.94
N LEU A 37 -6.59 7.65 4.18
CA LEU A 37 -7.67 6.67 4.07
C LEU A 37 -8.73 6.86 5.17
N ALA A 38 -8.32 7.11 6.40
CA ALA A 38 -9.28 7.43 7.46
C ALA A 38 -9.99 8.77 7.19
N GLY A 39 -9.29 9.77 6.63
CA GLY A 39 -9.87 11.04 6.20
C GLY A 39 -10.90 10.91 5.05
N LEU A 40 -10.80 9.87 4.22
CA LEU A 40 -11.78 9.51 3.20
C LEU A 40 -12.99 8.73 3.76
N GLY A 41 -12.92 8.31 5.03
CA GLY A 41 -14.04 7.66 5.73
C GLY A 41 -13.91 6.14 5.82
N HIS A 42 -12.78 5.56 5.41
CA HIS A 42 -12.51 4.14 5.64
C HIS A 42 -12.25 3.85 7.12
N VAL A 43 -12.55 2.62 7.55
CA VAL A 43 -12.21 2.13 8.88
C VAL A 43 -10.77 1.61 8.85
N VAL A 44 -9.85 2.36 9.44
CA VAL A 44 -8.41 2.05 9.36
C VAL A 44 -7.88 1.51 10.68
N ARG A 45 -7.28 0.32 10.65
CA ARG A 45 -6.47 -0.24 11.71
C ARG A 45 -5.00 -0.12 11.34
N VAL A 46 -4.20 0.52 12.20
CA VAL A 46 -2.76 0.72 11.97
C VAL A 46 -1.93 0.05 13.03
N SER A 47 -0.82 -0.55 12.61
CA SER A 47 0.09 -1.25 13.52
C SER A 47 1.56 -0.94 13.20
N ASN A 48 2.43 -1.23 14.16
CA ASN A 48 3.87 -1.28 13.99
C ASN A 48 4.45 -2.50 14.73
N SER A 49 5.77 -2.62 14.81
CA SER A 49 6.46 -3.70 15.54
C SER A 49 6.45 -3.54 17.07
N ARG A 50 5.84 -2.46 17.59
CA ARG A 50 5.77 -2.15 19.02
C ARG A 50 4.33 -2.20 19.50
N ALA A 51 4.12 -1.89 20.77
CA ALA A 51 2.77 -1.84 21.37
C ALA A 51 1.92 -0.72 20.72
N PRO A 52 0.58 -0.94 20.58
CA PRO A 52 -0.36 0.00 19.95
C PRO A 52 -0.30 1.41 20.53
N GLU A 53 -0.01 1.54 21.83
CA GLU A 53 0.10 2.84 22.51
C GLU A 53 1.16 3.75 21.90
N THR A 54 2.16 3.19 21.23
CA THR A 54 3.19 3.97 20.50
C THR A 54 2.65 4.67 19.26
N LEU A 55 1.44 4.36 18.85
CA LEU A 55 0.71 4.95 17.73
C LEU A 55 -0.51 5.79 18.17
N ALA A 56 -0.66 6.05 19.47
CA ALA A 56 -1.83 6.76 20.01
C ALA A 56 -2.04 8.13 19.35
N ASP A 57 -0.96 8.90 19.15
CA ASP A 57 -1.03 10.22 18.51
C ASP A 57 -1.48 10.12 17.05
N LEU A 58 -0.88 9.21 16.27
CA LEU A 58 -1.28 8.98 14.87
C LEU A 58 -2.74 8.52 14.78
N ALA A 59 -3.13 7.57 15.61
CA ALA A 59 -4.49 7.03 15.60
C ALA A 59 -5.53 8.10 15.96
N SER A 60 -5.27 8.88 17.00
CA SER A 60 -6.14 9.97 17.42
C SER A 60 -6.24 11.09 16.38
N GLU A 61 -5.11 11.49 15.79
CA GLU A 61 -5.07 12.53 14.74
C GLU A 61 -5.81 12.11 13.48
N ALA A 62 -5.64 10.86 13.05
CA ALA A 62 -6.21 10.34 11.81
C ALA A 62 -7.65 9.85 11.95
N GLY A 63 -8.15 9.59 13.15
CA GLY A 63 -9.40 8.87 13.36
C GLY A 63 -9.30 7.37 13.06
N ALA A 64 -8.08 6.81 13.19
CA ALA A 64 -7.79 5.38 13.00
C ALA A 64 -7.73 4.64 14.34
N THR A 65 -7.61 3.31 14.30
CA THR A 65 -7.42 2.48 15.49
C THR A 65 -6.03 1.86 15.49
N ALA A 66 -5.25 2.12 16.53
CA ALA A 66 -3.96 1.46 16.74
C ALA A 66 -4.19 0.05 17.32
N VAL A 67 -3.57 -0.95 16.69
CA VAL A 67 -3.72 -2.37 17.05
C VAL A 67 -2.38 -3.10 17.01
N TRP A 68 -2.31 -4.31 17.55
CA TRP A 68 -1.16 -5.18 17.31
C TRP A 68 -1.11 -5.63 15.85
N ALA A 69 0.11 -5.89 15.32
CA ALA A 69 0.29 -6.30 13.93
C ALA A 69 -0.58 -7.51 13.54
N ARG A 70 -0.74 -8.50 14.43
CA ARG A 70 -1.58 -9.68 14.23
C ARG A 70 -3.08 -9.38 14.09
N GLU A 71 -3.51 -8.19 14.49
CA GLU A 71 -4.93 -7.77 14.50
C GLU A 71 -5.24 -6.83 13.34
N ALA A 72 -4.20 -6.23 12.72
CA ALA A 72 -4.39 -5.19 11.72
C ALA A 72 -5.17 -5.69 10.49
N ALA A 73 -4.88 -6.91 10.02
CA ALA A 73 -5.54 -7.48 8.85
C ALA A 73 -6.81 -8.28 9.17
N THR A 74 -7.22 -8.43 10.43
CA THR A 74 -8.39 -9.24 10.79
C THR A 74 -9.65 -8.69 10.12
N ASP A 75 -10.34 -9.54 9.34
CA ASP A 75 -11.55 -9.20 8.58
C ASP A 75 -11.41 -7.95 7.67
N ALA A 76 -10.19 -7.62 7.25
CA ALA A 76 -9.94 -6.48 6.39
C ALA A 76 -10.38 -6.74 4.94
N ASP A 77 -10.95 -5.72 4.29
CA ASP A 77 -11.26 -5.70 2.86
C ASP A 77 -10.00 -5.45 2.01
N LEU A 78 -8.98 -4.84 2.63
CA LEU A 78 -7.69 -4.53 2.00
C LEU A 78 -6.60 -4.46 3.07
N VAL A 79 -5.40 -4.98 2.76
CA VAL A 79 -4.24 -4.93 3.64
C VAL A 79 -3.11 -4.15 2.97
N ILE A 80 -2.44 -3.29 3.73
CA ILE A 80 -1.26 -2.56 3.27
C ILE A 80 -0.06 -2.92 4.15
N VAL A 81 1.00 -3.47 3.53
CA VAL A 81 2.29 -3.76 4.17
C VAL A 81 3.27 -2.66 3.81
N SER A 82 3.66 -1.85 4.79
CA SER A 82 4.53 -0.68 4.63
C SER A 82 5.66 -0.69 5.66
N ILE A 83 6.53 -1.68 5.55
CA ILE A 83 7.65 -1.94 6.45
C ILE A 83 8.98 -1.99 5.68
N PRO A 84 10.15 -1.88 6.34
CA PRO A 84 11.43 -2.13 5.68
C PRO A 84 11.49 -3.52 5.03
N GLN A 85 12.09 -3.60 3.83
CA GLN A 85 12.18 -4.84 3.07
C GLN A 85 12.70 -6.01 3.90
N LYS A 86 13.79 -5.81 4.65
CA LYS A 86 14.40 -6.84 5.51
C LYS A 86 13.48 -7.41 6.58
N ASN A 87 12.48 -6.64 7.02
CA ASN A 87 11.60 -7.05 8.11
C ASN A 87 10.40 -7.89 7.63
N VAL A 88 10.25 -8.06 6.31
CA VAL A 88 9.15 -8.88 5.77
C VAL A 88 9.26 -10.32 6.23
N VAL A 89 10.48 -10.85 6.39
CA VAL A 89 10.72 -12.22 6.89
C VAL A 89 10.26 -12.43 8.35
N ASP A 90 10.16 -11.34 9.11
CA ASP A 90 9.71 -11.38 10.51
C ASP A 90 8.18 -11.28 10.62
N LEU A 91 7.50 -10.94 9.51
CA LEU A 91 6.06 -10.84 9.48
C LEU A 91 5.46 -12.21 9.19
N ALA A 92 4.90 -12.85 10.24
CA ALA A 92 4.28 -14.16 10.07
C ALA A 92 3.20 -14.12 8.98
N PRO A 93 3.18 -15.06 8.03
CA PRO A 93 2.15 -15.10 6.97
C PRO A 93 0.71 -15.06 7.49
N ALA A 94 0.48 -15.62 8.69
CA ALA A 94 -0.83 -15.56 9.36
C ALA A 94 -1.33 -14.13 9.63
N VAL A 95 -0.44 -13.13 9.68
CA VAL A 95 -0.83 -11.73 9.92
C VAL A 95 -1.64 -11.18 8.74
N VAL A 96 -1.22 -11.45 7.50
CA VAL A 96 -1.95 -11.02 6.31
C VAL A 96 -3.09 -11.97 5.94
N ALA A 97 -3.00 -13.24 6.34
CA ALA A 97 -4.05 -14.24 6.13
C ALA A 97 -5.33 -14.01 6.96
N GLY A 98 -5.31 -13.08 7.91
CA GLY A 98 -6.50 -12.68 8.67
C GLY A 98 -7.50 -11.83 7.88
N ALA A 99 -7.15 -11.38 6.67
CA ALA A 99 -8.02 -10.60 5.81
C ALA A 99 -9.17 -11.45 5.23
N LYS A 100 -10.20 -10.77 4.73
CA LYS A 100 -11.32 -11.44 4.04
C LYS A 100 -10.80 -12.22 2.80
N PRO A 101 -11.46 -13.32 2.43
CA PRO A 101 -11.10 -14.05 1.22
C PRO A 101 -11.11 -13.14 -0.02
N GLY A 102 -10.01 -13.12 -0.76
CA GLY A 102 -9.87 -12.27 -1.96
C GLY A 102 -9.50 -10.80 -1.69
N ALA A 103 -9.31 -10.40 -0.44
CA ALA A 103 -8.84 -9.07 -0.11
C ALA A 103 -7.44 -8.81 -0.71
N PRO A 104 -7.23 -7.74 -1.48
CA PRO A 104 -5.92 -7.42 -2.03
C PRO A 104 -4.94 -7.06 -0.92
N VAL A 105 -3.69 -7.49 -1.08
CA VAL A 105 -2.57 -7.12 -0.22
C VAL A 105 -1.64 -6.19 -1.00
N ILE A 106 -1.56 -4.95 -0.59
CA ILE A 106 -0.63 -3.96 -1.13
C ILE A 106 0.69 -4.03 -0.36
N GLU A 107 1.81 -3.98 -1.07
CA GLU A 107 3.12 -3.74 -0.50
C GLU A 107 3.72 -2.43 -1.05
N THR A 108 4.36 -1.65 -0.18
CA THR A 108 4.93 -0.34 -0.52
C THR A 108 6.45 -0.32 -0.37
N ASN A 109 7.05 -1.48 -0.24
CA ASN A 109 8.43 -1.62 0.19
C ASN A 109 9.43 -1.23 -0.92
N ASN A 110 10.63 -0.91 -0.50
CA ASN A 110 11.78 -0.68 -1.34
C ASN A 110 13.00 -1.36 -0.72
N TYR A 111 13.88 -1.91 -1.53
CA TYR A 111 15.12 -2.51 -1.09
C TYR A 111 16.27 -1.51 -1.16
N TYR A 112 16.81 -1.18 0.01
CA TYR A 112 17.98 -0.31 0.18
C TYR A 112 19.10 -1.06 0.92
N PRO A 113 19.90 -1.86 0.19
CA PRO A 113 20.87 -2.76 0.84
C PRO A 113 21.94 -2.05 1.64
N ARG A 114 22.42 -0.89 1.18
CA ARG A 114 23.53 -0.17 1.83
C ARG A 114 23.09 0.65 3.02
N GLU A 115 21.89 1.21 2.96
CA GLU A 115 21.41 2.16 3.97
C GLU A 115 20.61 1.47 5.09
N ARG A 116 19.92 0.34 4.77
CA ARG A 116 18.94 -0.19 5.73
C ARG A 116 18.82 -1.71 5.76
N ASP A 117 18.72 -2.36 4.60
CA ASP A 117 18.20 -3.73 4.55
C ASP A 117 19.29 -4.80 4.60
N GLY A 118 20.54 -4.45 4.27
CA GLY A 118 21.61 -5.44 4.10
C GLY A 118 21.40 -6.30 2.86
N LEU A 119 22.17 -7.37 2.75
CA LEU A 119 22.11 -8.30 1.63
C LEU A 119 20.88 -9.19 1.69
N ILE A 120 20.02 -9.12 0.66
CA ILE A 120 18.98 -10.12 0.39
C ILE A 120 19.37 -10.85 -0.90
N ALA A 121 19.96 -12.05 -0.75
CA ALA A 121 20.60 -12.77 -1.84
C ALA A 121 19.68 -13.01 -3.06
N ALA A 122 18.41 -13.32 -2.84
CA ALA A 122 17.44 -13.53 -3.93
C ALA A 122 17.22 -12.27 -4.77
N ILE A 123 17.11 -11.10 -4.11
CA ILE A 123 16.91 -9.81 -4.79
C ILE A 123 18.18 -9.42 -5.57
N GLU A 124 19.36 -9.62 -4.98
CA GLU A 124 20.63 -9.37 -5.68
C GLU A 124 20.87 -10.33 -6.85
N ALA A 125 20.32 -11.55 -6.79
CA ALA A 125 20.33 -12.52 -7.89
C ALA A 125 19.31 -12.21 -9.00
N GLY A 126 18.48 -11.15 -8.86
CA GLY A 126 17.56 -10.68 -9.91
C GLY A 126 16.08 -10.94 -9.62
N THR A 127 15.69 -11.51 -8.49
CA THR A 127 14.28 -11.62 -8.11
C THR A 127 13.70 -10.21 -7.89
N PRO A 128 12.59 -9.84 -8.54
CA PRO A 128 11.93 -8.56 -8.26
C PRO A 128 11.54 -8.43 -6.78
N GLU A 129 11.69 -7.22 -6.24
CA GLU A 129 11.46 -6.96 -4.80
C GLU A 129 10.09 -7.44 -4.32
N SER A 130 9.04 -7.20 -5.11
CA SER A 130 7.67 -7.56 -4.75
C SER A 130 7.37 -9.05 -4.94
N VAL A 131 8.04 -9.71 -5.89
CA VAL A 131 7.98 -11.17 -6.00
C VAL A 131 8.55 -11.81 -4.73
N TRP A 132 9.72 -11.33 -4.30
CA TRP A 132 10.31 -11.77 -3.04
C TRP A 132 9.38 -11.52 -1.84
N VAL A 133 8.74 -10.34 -1.76
CA VAL A 133 7.75 -10.04 -0.68
C VAL A 133 6.59 -11.03 -0.72
N SER A 134 6.02 -11.29 -1.91
CA SER A 134 4.93 -12.26 -2.10
C SER A 134 5.32 -13.64 -1.61
N GLU A 135 6.53 -14.10 -1.92
CA GLU A 135 7.09 -15.38 -1.47
C GLU A 135 7.21 -15.45 0.06
N GLN A 136 7.69 -14.37 0.70
CA GLN A 136 7.83 -14.34 2.16
C GLN A 136 6.49 -14.31 2.88
N LEU A 137 5.51 -13.57 2.35
CA LEU A 137 4.17 -13.46 2.93
C LEU A 137 3.29 -14.66 2.61
N GLY A 138 3.63 -15.45 1.58
CA GLY A 138 2.84 -16.60 1.12
C GLY A 138 1.50 -16.22 0.49
N VAL A 139 1.33 -14.97 0.04
CA VAL A 139 0.12 -14.45 -0.63
C VAL A 139 0.49 -13.58 -1.82
N PRO A 140 -0.36 -13.48 -2.87
CA PRO A 140 -0.21 -12.50 -3.92
C PRO A 140 -0.22 -11.08 -3.38
N VAL A 141 0.61 -10.19 -3.93
CA VAL A 141 0.65 -8.78 -3.54
C VAL A 141 0.55 -7.86 -4.75
N PHE A 142 0.20 -6.60 -4.48
CA PHE A 142 0.25 -5.49 -5.43
C PHE A 142 1.31 -4.49 -5.01
N LYS A 143 2.23 -4.13 -5.93
CA LYS A 143 3.19 -3.07 -5.71
C LYS A 143 2.61 -1.72 -6.11
N VAL A 144 2.51 -0.80 -5.15
CA VAL A 144 2.11 0.59 -5.38
C VAL A 144 2.60 1.49 -4.22
N PHE A 145 2.59 2.79 -4.38
CA PHE A 145 3.04 3.82 -3.43
C PHE A 145 4.55 3.79 -3.08
N ASN A 146 5.31 2.85 -3.60
CA ASN A 146 6.74 2.73 -3.32
C ASN A 146 7.58 3.85 -3.95
N GLY A 147 7.11 4.47 -5.02
CA GLY A 147 7.82 5.46 -5.82
C GLY A 147 7.43 6.91 -5.53
N ILE A 148 6.41 7.17 -4.73
CA ILE A 148 5.99 8.54 -4.39
C ILE A 148 6.67 9.03 -3.11
N PHE A 149 7.06 10.32 -3.10
CA PHE A 149 7.53 10.95 -1.87
C PHE A 149 6.37 11.07 -0.86
N TRP A 150 6.60 10.67 0.39
CA TRP A 150 5.54 10.56 1.39
C TRP A 150 4.75 11.86 1.65
N LYS A 151 5.40 13.04 1.54
CA LYS A 151 4.68 14.31 1.63
C LYS A 151 3.77 14.55 0.44
N HIS A 152 4.17 14.15 -0.76
CA HIS A 152 3.31 14.24 -1.94
C HIS A 152 2.11 13.31 -1.82
N LEU A 153 2.32 12.08 -1.31
CA LEU A 153 1.22 11.17 -0.99
C LEU A 153 0.24 11.79 0.02
N LEU A 154 0.74 12.50 1.01
CA LEU A 154 -0.08 13.15 2.04
C LEU A 154 -0.83 14.39 1.52
N GLU A 155 -0.17 15.23 0.70
CA GLU A 155 -0.59 16.62 0.47
C GLU A 155 -1.02 16.91 -0.97
N ARG A 156 -0.65 16.06 -1.98
CA ARG A 156 -0.80 16.39 -3.40
C ARG A 156 -1.88 15.59 -4.13
N GLY A 157 -2.76 14.90 -3.42
CA GLY A 157 -3.94 14.29 -4.04
C GLY A 157 -4.88 15.37 -4.59
N LEU A 158 -5.35 15.18 -5.84
CA LEU A 158 -6.24 16.10 -6.53
C LEU A 158 -7.51 15.38 -6.99
N PRO A 159 -8.66 16.07 -7.14
CA PRO A 159 -9.89 15.48 -7.68
C PRO A 159 -9.65 14.81 -9.05
N SER A 160 -10.42 13.76 -9.34
CA SER A 160 -10.35 13.05 -10.63
C SER A 160 -10.52 14.01 -11.82
N GLY A 161 -9.74 13.83 -12.88
CA GLY A 161 -9.71 14.70 -14.06
C GLY A 161 -8.99 16.04 -13.89
N SER A 162 -8.43 16.35 -12.71
CA SER A 162 -7.63 17.56 -12.52
C SER A 162 -6.29 17.47 -13.25
N ALA A 163 -5.84 18.58 -13.83
CA ALA A 163 -4.50 18.67 -14.37
C ALA A 163 -3.45 18.61 -13.24
N GLY A 164 -2.33 17.93 -13.50
CA GLY A 164 -1.21 17.83 -12.55
C GLY A 164 -1.38 16.73 -11.49
N ARG A 165 -2.34 15.83 -11.65
CA ARG A 165 -2.39 14.59 -10.85
C ARG A 165 -1.12 13.78 -11.10
N ILE A 166 -0.58 13.19 -10.04
CA ILE A 166 0.59 12.31 -10.11
C ILE A 166 0.11 10.91 -10.45
N ALA A 167 0.75 10.28 -11.43
CA ALA A 167 0.48 8.91 -11.82
C ALA A 167 1.24 7.92 -10.92
N LEU A 168 0.54 6.88 -10.45
CA LEU A 168 1.11 5.84 -9.62
C LEU A 168 0.98 4.48 -10.29
N PRO A 169 2.08 3.83 -10.68
CA PRO A 169 2.04 2.49 -11.23
C PRO A 169 1.60 1.45 -10.20
N VAL A 170 0.75 0.52 -10.64
CA VAL A 170 0.29 -0.64 -9.87
C VAL A 170 0.67 -1.91 -10.61
N ALA A 171 1.54 -2.73 -10.03
CA ALA A 171 1.90 -4.04 -10.56
C ALA A 171 1.31 -5.16 -9.71
N GLY A 172 0.78 -6.20 -10.37
CA GLY A 172 0.15 -7.35 -9.71
C GLY A 172 -0.60 -8.21 -10.72
N ASP A 173 -0.99 -9.43 -10.34
CA ASP A 173 -1.46 -10.44 -11.29
C ASP A 173 -2.99 -10.61 -11.30
N ASP A 174 -3.65 -10.50 -10.12
CA ASP A 174 -5.11 -10.62 -10.05
C ASP A 174 -5.82 -9.36 -10.55
N GLN A 175 -6.62 -9.50 -11.60
CA GLN A 175 -7.27 -8.36 -12.25
C GLN A 175 -8.37 -7.72 -11.37
N ASN A 176 -9.08 -8.53 -10.58
CA ASN A 176 -10.12 -8.00 -9.69
C ASN A 176 -9.50 -7.21 -8.53
N GLY A 177 -8.47 -7.76 -7.89
CA GLY A 177 -7.71 -7.06 -6.87
C GLY A 177 -7.01 -5.81 -7.40
N LYS A 178 -6.48 -5.86 -8.64
CA LYS A 178 -5.84 -4.70 -9.29
C LYS A 178 -6.86 -3.56 -9.50
N GLN A 179 -8.11 -3.87 -9.88
CA GLN A 179 -9.15 -2.86 -10.03
C GLN A 179 -9.47 -2.18 -8.69
N ILE A 180 -9.58 -2.94 -7.60
CA ILE A 180 -9.78 -2.38 -6.24
C ILE A 180 -8.61 -1.44 -5.88
N VAL A 181 -7.37 -1.81 -6.21
CA VAL A 181 -6.20 -0.97 -5.96
C VAL A 181 -6.20 0.27 -6.85
N PHE A 182 -6.66 0.18 -8.11
CA PHE A 182 -6.82 1.34 -9.00
C PHE A 182 -7.84 2.32 -8.44
N ASP A 183 -8.99 1.84 -8.01
CA ASP A 183 -10.05 2.66 -7.42
C ASP A 183 -9.54 3.38 -6.16
N LEU A 184 -8.77 2.69 -5.30
CA LEU A 184 -8.14 3.28 -4.12
C LEU A 184 -7.12 4.38 -4.48
N VAL A 185 -6.33 4.17 -5.52
CA VAL A 185 -5.35 5.16 -6.00
C VAL A 185 -6.07 6.41 -6.52
N ASP A 186 -7.15 6.24 -7.30
CA ASP A 186 -7.97 7.36 -7.79
C ASP A 186 -8.65 8.11 -6.65
N GLU A 187 -9.23 7.41 -5.67
CA GLU A 187 -9.85 7.99 -4.48
C GLU A 187 -8.86 8.80 -3.63
N LEU A 188 -7.62 8.34 -3.53
CA LEU A 188 -6.51 9.09 -2.91
C LEU A 188 -6.08 10.32 -3.70
N GLY A 189 -6.62 10.53 -4.91
CA GLY A 189 -6.36 11.71 -5.75
C GLY A 189 -5.16 11.57 -6.68
N PHE A 190 -4.80 10.34 -7.03
CA PHE A 190 -3.70 10.00 -7.94
C PHE A 190 -4.22 9.23 -9.15
N ASP A 191 -3.49 9.26 -10.27
CA ASP A 191 -3.89 8.52 -11.47
C ASP A 191 -3.30 7.12 -11.43
N PRO A 192 -4.11 6.04 -11.38
CA PRO A 192 -3.58 4.69 -11.47
C PRO A 192 -3.06 4.40 -12.87
N VAL A 193 -1.89 3.76 -12.96
CA VAL A 193 -1.30 3.29 -14.23
C VAL A 193 -1.02 1.79 -14.09
N ASP A 194 -1.37 1.00 -15.11
CA ASP A 194 -1.02 -0.41 -15.12
C ASP A 194 0.50 -0.59 -15.22
N GLY A 195 1.11 -1.06 -14.14
CA GLY A 195 2.53 -1.39 -14.02
C GLY A 195 2.89 -2.81 -14.49
N GLY A 196 1.90 -3.56 -15.02
CA GLY A 196 2.07 -4.93 -15.49
C GLY A 196 1.86 -5.98 -14.40
N THR A 197 2.43 -7.15 -14.61
CA THR A 197 2.42 -8.27 -13.68
C THR A 197 3.33 -8.02 -12.47
N LEU A 198 3.19 -8.83 -11.42
CA LEU A 198 4.10 -8.75 -10.27
C LEU A 198 5.56 -9.05 -10.69
N ALA A 199 5.77 -9.94 -11.65
CA ALA A 199 7.09 -10.22 -12.22
C ALA A 199 7.70 -9.01 -12.95
N GLU A 200 6.88 -8.05 -13.40
CA GLU A 200 7.32 -6.82 -14.05
C GLU A 200 7.47 -5.64 -13.06
N SER A 201 7.16 -5.83 -11.78
CA SER A 201 7.24 -4.80 -10.73
C SER A 201 8.63 -4.17 -10.58
N TRP A 202 9.67 -4.82 -11.11
CA TRP A 202 11.02 -4.26 -11.18
C TRP A 202 11.09 -2.93 -11.94
N ARG A 203 10.12 -2.65 -12.84
CA ARG A 203 10.05 -1.40 -13.62
C ARG A 203 9.83 -0.16 -12.75
N GLN A 204 9.34 -0.33 -11.52
CA GLN A 204 9.08 0.75 -10.56
C GLN A 204 9.93 0.67 -9.29
N GLN A 205 11.00 -0.15 -9.28
CA GLN A 205 11.95 -0.27 -8.17
C GLN A 205 12.88 0.95 -8.05
N PRO A 206 13.55 1.14 -6.92
CA PRO A 206 14.59 2.17 -6.76
C PRO A 206 15.62 2.16 -7.89
N GLY A 207 15.89 3.35 -8.44
CA GLY A 207 16.83 3.53 -9.55
C GLY A 207 16.22 3.44 -10.94
N THR A 208 14.94 3.15 -11.09
CA THR A 208 14.23 3.18 -12.38
C THR A 208 13.68 4.58 -12.70
N PRO A 209 13.40 4.88 -13.99
CA PRO A 209 12.97 6.23 -14.40
C PRO A 209 11.65 6.72 -13.76
N VAL A 210 10.75 5.82 -13.36
CA VAL A 210 9.47 6.20 -12.72
C VAL A 210 9.62 6.39 -11.22
N TYR A 211 10.69 5.86 -10.61
CA TYR A 211 10.89 5.89 -9.18
C TYR A 211 11.20 7.30 -8.67
N GLY A 212 10.42 7.79 -7.70
CA GLY A 212 10.62 9.12 -7.10
C GLY A 212 10.27 10.29 -8.02
N ALA A 213 9.66 10.03 -9.17
CA ALA A 213 9.28 11.04 -10.15
C ALA A 213 7.77 11.32 -10.10
N ASP A 214 7.42 12.61 -9.95
CA ASP A 214 6.02 13.05 -10.02
C ASP A 214 5.63 13.23 -11.49
N LEU A 215 5.23 12.17 -12.14
CA LEU A 215 4.89 12.12 -13.55
C LEU A 215 3.37 12.12 -13.77
N ASP A 216 2.93 12.64 -14.90
CA ASP A 216 1.59 12.36 -15.43
C ASP A 216 1.50 10.95 -16.01
N VAL A 217 0.30 10.53 -16.41
CA VAL A 217 0.03 9.18 -16.94
C VAL A 217 0.92 8.83 -18.14
N GLU A 218 1.00 9.73 -19.12
CA GLU A 218 1.79 9.46 -20.34
C GLU A 218 3.28 9.36 -20.05
N ALA A 219 3.80 10.24 -19.20
CA ALA A 219 5.21 10.21 -18.80
C ALA A 219 5.53 8.98 -17.95
N ALA A 220 4.61 8.56 -17.06
CA ALA A 220 4.78 7.35 -16.27
C ALA A 220 4.81 6.08 -17.15
N ILE A 221 3.93 5.97 -18.15
CA ILE A 221 3.94 4.87 -19.12
C ILE A 221 5.28 4.84 -19.90
N ARG A 222 5.76 6.00 -20.37
CA ARG A 222 7.07 6.09 -21.05
C ARG A 222 8.22 5.70 -20.12
N ALA A 223 8.17 6.12 -18.85
CA ALA A 223 9.20 5.81 -17.86
C ALA A 223 9.24 4.32 -17.51
N LEU A 224 8.07 3.68 -17.36
CA LEU A 224 7.97 2.22 -17.20
C LEU A 224 8.54 1.46 -18.39
N ALA A 225 8.22 1.91 -19.62
CA ALA A 225 8.74 1.29 -20.84
C ALA A 225 10.25 1.46 -21.00
N ALA A 226 10.81 2.56 -20.50
CA ALA A 226 12.25 2.86 -20.56
C ALA A 226 13.07 2.21 -19.44
N ALA A 227 12.42 1.56 -18.46
CA ALA A 227 13.11 0.91 -17.36
C ALA A 227 13.98 -0.26 -17.83
N SER A 228 15.14 -0.45 -17.17
CA SER A 228 16.01 -1.60 -17.36
C SER A 228 15.85 -2.58 -16.19
N PRO A 229 15.85 -3.91 -16.44
CA PRO A 229 15.85 -4.89 -15.38
C PRO A 229 17.17 -4.91 -14.60
N GLU A 230 18.21 -4.30 -15.14
CA GLU A 230 19.51 -4.22 -14.47
C GLU A 230 19.45 -3.20 -13.34
N ARG A 231 19.67 -3.67 -12.11
CA ARG A 231 19.69 -2.81 -10.91
C ARG A 231 20.95 -1.94 -10.95
N PRO A 232 20.82 -0.60 -10.83
CA PRO A 232 21.99 0.28 -10.77
C PRO A 232 22.88 -0.02 -9.56
N ASP A 233 24.19 0.14 -9.69
CA ASP A 233 25.18 -0.14 -8.65
C ASP A 233 24.89 0.58 -7.31
N ALA A 234 24.33 1.79 -7.38
CA ALA A 234 23.94 2.54 -6.19
C ALA A 234 22.90 1.81 -5.33
N PHE A 235 22.09 0.93 -5.93
CA PHE A 235 21.04 0.16 -5.27
C PHE A 235 21.39 -1.33 -5.11
N ARG A 236 22.65 -1.71 -5.31
CA ARG A 236 23.18 -3.06 -5.02
C ARG A 236 23.82 -3.12 -3.65
N ALA A 237 23.84 -4.30 -3.05
CA ALA A 237 24.60 -4.54 -1.84
C ALA A 237 26.10 -4.27 -2.08
N ALA A 238 26.80 -3.82 -1.04
CA ALA A 238 28.25 -3.75 -1.09
C ALA A 238 28.80 -5.19 -1.15
N GLY A 239 29.70 -5.43 -2.09
CA GLY A 239 30.40 -6.72 -2.21
C GLY A 239 31.34 -6.98 -1.03
#